data_8886543e4cf8f0eac4e4d2c9d57f1862
#
_entry.id   8886543e4cf8f0eac4e4d2c9d57f1862
#
_cell.length_a   1.000
_cell.length_b   1.000
_cell.length_c   1.000
_cell.angle_alpha   90.00
_cell.angle_beta   90.00
_cell.angle_gamma   90.00
#
_symmetry.space_group_name_H-M   'P 1'
#
loop_
_entity.id
_entity.type
_entity.pdbx_description
1 polymer ?
#
loop_
_entity_poly.entity_id
_entity_poly.type
_entity_poly.pdbx_seq_one_letter_code
_entity_poly.pdbx_strand_id
1 'polypeptide(L)'
;MRKGLQVQLLDKLLRAGEGKIVRRLEGIAKQVNALEASMTPLSDAELRALTQEFRDRYAAGETLDDLLPEAFAAVREASKRTLGQRHYDVQIMGGAALHLGNIAEMRTGEGKTLVATLPSYLNALAGKGVHVVTVNDYLAERDSEWMGRI
;
A
#
# COMPACT_ATOMS: atom_id res chain seq x y z
N MET A 1 -10.50 -2.55 -43.42
CA MET A 1 -9.17 -2.32 -42.83
C MET A 1 -9.00 -1.03 -42.01
N ARG A 2 -9.89 -0.02 -42.04
CA ARG A 2 -9.74 1.26 -41.28
C ARG A 2 -10.21 1.22 -39.82
N LYS A 3 -11.11 0.31 -39.40
CA LYS A 3 -11.63 0.24 -38.02
C LYS A 3 -10.60 -0.29 -37.00
N GLY A 4 -9.71 -1.19 -37.41
CA GLY A 4 -8.68 -1.73 -36.49
C GLY A 4 -7.59 -0.73 -36.11
N LEU A 5 -7.25 0.18 -37.02
CA LEU A 5 -6.21 1.19 -36.77
C LEU A 5 -6.68 2.29 -35.80
N GLN A 6 -7.97 2.66 -35.86
CA GLN A 6 -8.55 3.65 -34.96
C GLN A 6 -8.66 3.11 -33.52
N VAL A 7 -9.03 1.84 -33.34
CA VAL A 7 -9.11 1.19 -32.02
C VAL A 7 -7.71 1.09 -31.41
N GLN A 8 -6.70 0.70 -32.19
CA GLN A 8 -5.31 0.64 -31.71
C GLN A 8 -4.73 2.01 -31.33
N LEU A 9 -5.11 3.08 -32.07
CA LEU A 9 -4.68 4.44 -31.75
C LEU A 9 -5.35 4.97 -30.48
N LEU A 10 -6.64 4.66 -30.29
CA LEU A 10 -7.39 4.98 -29.07
C LEU A 10 -6.83 4.24 -27.86
N ASP A 11 -6.57 2.95 -27.99
CA ASP A 11 -5.92 2.15 -26.93
C ASP A 11 -4.53 2.70 -26.57
N LYS A 12 -3.75 3.14 -27.56
CA LYS A 12 -2.43 3.73 -27.31
C LYS A 12 -2.50 5.08 -26.63
N LEU A 13 -3.53 5.89 -26.93
CA LEU A 13 -3.79 7.16 -26.26
C LEU A 13 -4.32 6.97 -24.83
N LEU A 14 -5.22 6.01 -24.62
CA LEU A 14 -5.74 5.66 -23.29
C LEU A 14 -4.65 5.11 -22.37
N ARG A 15 -3.68 4.36 -22.93
CA ARG A 15 -2.53 3.79 -22.19
C ARG A 15 -1.34 4.76 -22.06
N ALA A 16 -1.36 5.92 -22.68
CA ALA A 16 -0.23 6.86 -22.64
C ALA A 16 0.11 7.36 -21.23
N GLY A 17 -0.86 7.32 -20.28
CA GLY A 17 -0.66 7.63 -18.87
C GLY A 17 -0.21 6.45 -18.00
N GLU A 18 -0.54 5.21 -18.39
CA GLU A 18 -0.30 4.01 -17.57
C GLU A 18 1.19 3.80 -17.26
N GLY A 19 2.06 3.95 -18.25
CA GLY A 19 3.50 3.78 -18.06
C GLY A 19 4.13 4.80 -17.11
N LYS A 20 3.52 5.98 -16.92
CA LYS A 20 3.98 6.98 -15.94
C LYS A 20 3.56 6.58 -14.53
N ILE A 21 2.34 6.10 -14.37
CA ILE A 21 1.81 5.59 -13.09
C ILE A 21 2.63 4.40 -12.63
N VAL A 22 2.83 3.40 -13.51
CA VAL A 22 3.62 2.20 -13.18
C VAL A 22 5.03 2.59 -12.72
N ARG A 23 5.72 3.48 -13.45
CA ARG A 23 7.06 3.95 -13.03
C ARG A 23 7.05 4.67 -11.69
N ARG A 24 6.00 5.43 -11.34
CA ARG A 24 5.84 6.03 -10.03
C ARG A 24 5.71 4.96 -8.95
N LEU A 25 4.88 3.95 -9.17
CA LEU A 25 4.67 2.84 -8.24
C LEU A 25 5.94 2.00 -8.03
N GLU A 26 6.68 1.72 -9.10
CA GLU A 26 8.01 1.07 -9.02
C GLU A 26 9.01 1.91 -8.23
N GLY A 27 8.99 3.23 -8.39
CA GLY A 27 9.79 4.17 -7.60
C GLY A 27 9.48 4.07 -6.11
N ILE A 28 8.20 4.04 -5.75
CA ILE A 28 7.74 3.85 -4.37
C ILE A 28 8.22 2.50 -3.80
N ALA A 29 8.06 1.41 -4.54
CA ALA A 29 8.52 0.09 -4.10
C ALA A 29 10.03 0.07 -3.84
N LYS A 30 10.83 0.73 -4.68
CA LYS A 30 12.28 0.88 -4.47
C LYS A 30 12.60 1.67 -3.19
N GLN A 31 11.87 2.76 -2.91
CA GLN A 31 12.03 3.54 -1.68
C GLN A 31 11.71 2.69 -0.44
N VAL A 32 10.58 1.95 -0.45
CA VAL A 32 10.20 1.04 0.62
C VAL A 32 11.28 -0.05 0.83
N ASN A 33 11.83 -0.60 -0.26
CA ASN A 33 12.91 -1.59 -0.19
C ASN A 33 14.19 -1.01 0.44
N ALA A 34 14.55 0.22 0.11
CA ALA A 34 15.74 0.88 0.65
C ALA A 34 15.63 1.10 2.18
N LEU A 35 14.41 1.25 2.72
CA LEU A 35 14.15 1.45 4.14
C LEU A 35 14.11 0.14 4.95
N GLU A 36 14.07 -1.03 4.31
CA GLU A 36 13.97 -2.32 5.02
C GLU A 36 15.13 -2.54 6.01
N ALA A 37 16.34 -2.16 5.63
CA ALA A 37 17.51 -2.30 6.48
C ALA A 37 17.47 -1.43 7.75
N SER A 38 16.76 -0.30 7.73
CA SER A 38 16.57 0.56 8.90
C SER A 38 15.42 0.07 9.80
N MET A 39 14.42 -0.62 9.25
CA MET A 39 13.28 -1.14 10.03
C MET A 39 13.63 -2.45 10.77
N THR A 40 14.43 -3.29 10.16
CA THR A 40 14.76 -4.63 10.70
C THR A 40 15.41 -4.60 12.09
N PRO A 41 16.34 -3.70 12.44
CA PRO A 41 16.98 -3.69 13.75
C PRO A 41 16.12 -3.08 14.87
N LEU A 42 15.01 -2.39 14.55
CA LEU A 42 14.14 -1.77 15.53
C LEU A 42 13.51 -2.84 16.44
N SER A 43 13.44 -2.58 17.73
CA SER A 43 12.61 -3.36 18.65
C SER A 43 11.12 -3.18 18.33
N ASP A 44 10.26 -4.07 18.83
CA ASP A 44 8.80 -3.94 18.62
C ASP A 44 8.25 -2.64 19.22
N ALA A 45 8.85 -2.15 20.31
CA ALA A 45 8.47 -0.88 20.93
C ALA A 45 8.84 0.31 20.03
N GLU A 46 10.04 0.30 19.45
CA GLU A 46 10.51 1.35 18.53
C GLU A 46 9.69 1.33 17.23
N LEU A 47 9.44 0.15 16.65
CA LEU A 47 8.60 0.03 15.45
C LEU A 47 7.18 0.57 15.72
N ARG A 48 6.61 0.28 16.88
CA ARG A 48 5.29 0.78 17.28
C ARG A 48 5.29 2.30 17.51
N ALA A 49 6.40 2.86 18.02
CA ALA A 49 6.55 4.28 18.27
C ALA A 49 6.56 5.12 16.98
N LEU A 50 6.96 4.54 15.83
CA LEU A 50 6.88 5.21 14.53
C LEU A 50 5.46 5.70 14.20
N THR A 51 4.43 5.03 14.69
CA THR A 51 3.04 5.47 14.46
C THR A 51 2.78 6.86 15.04
N GLN A 52 3.30 7.14 16.25
CA GLN A 52 3.14 8.47 16.84
C GLN A 52 4.01 9.50 16.12
N GLU A 53 5.23 9.13 15.76
CA GLU A 53 6.12 9.99 14.96
C GLU A 53 5.47 10.39 13.64
N PHE A 54 4.90 9.45 12.89
CA PHE A 54 4.21 9.75 11.63
C PHE A 54 2.98 10.65 11.83
N ARG A 55 2.23 10.47 12.92
CA ARG A 55 1.11 11.35 13.27
C ARG A 55 1.58 12.78 13.57
N ASP A 56 2.65 12.92 14.31
CA ASP A 56 3.23 14.23 14.66
C ASP A 56 3.75 14.94 13.41
N ARG A 57 4.43 14.22 12.51
CA ARG A 57 4.90 14.75 11.22
C ARG A 57 3.71 15.16 10.33
N TYR A 58 2.65 14.35 10.27
CA TYR A 58 1.44 14.70 9.54
C TYR A 58 0.76 15.95 10.13
N ALA A 59 0.67 16.06 11.46
CA ALA A 59 0.13 17.24 12.14
C ALA A 59 0.99 18.51 11.90
N ALA A 60 2.29 18.33 11.71
CA ALA A 60 3.23 19.39 11.35
C ALA A 60 3.15 19.82 9.87
N GLY A 61 2.31 19.16 9.06
CA GLY A 61 2.06 19.53 7.66
C GLY A 61 2.72 18.64 6.61
N GLU A 62 3.41 17.57 7.01
CA GLU A 62 3.89 16.57 6.05
C GLU A 62 2.72 15.78 5.44
N THR A 63 2.79 15.46 4.16
CA THR A 63 1.68 14.79 3.49
C THR A 63 1.74 13.27 3.69
N LEU A 64 0.58 12.58 3.54
CA LEU A 64 0.56 11.12 3.54
C LEU A 64 1.39 10.52 2.38
N ASP A 65 1.48 11.22 1.24
CA ASP A 65 2.33 10.80 0.11
C ASP A 65 3.82 10.80 0.51
N ASP A 66 4.25 11.79 1.30
CA ASP A 66 5.64 11.87 1.78
C ASP A 66 5.94 10.78 2.82
N LEU A 67 5.00 10.50 3.71
CA LEU A 67 5.09 9.45 4.73
C LEU A 67 4.98 8.03 4.17
N LEU A 68 4.41 7.87 2.96
CA LEU A 68 4.07 6.56 2.38
C LEU A 68 5.23 5.56 2.39
N PRO A 69 6.46 5.90 1.94
CA PRO A 69 7.55 4.92 1.90
C PRO A 69 7.92 4.37 3.28
N GLU A 70 7.99 5.24 4.28
CA GLU A 70 8.35 4.87 5.65
C GLU A 70 7.21 4.08 6.32
N ALA A 71 5.98 4.54 6.18
CA ALA A 71 4.80 3.86 6.72
C ALA A 71 4.64 2.45 6.14
N PHE A 72 4.84 2.29 4.82
CA PHE A 72 4.78 0.98 4.17
C PHE A 72 5.93 0.06 4.59
N ALA A 73 7.13 0.60 4.81
CA ALA A 73 8.26 -0.16 5.32
C ALA A 73 7.99 -0.66 6.75
N ALA A 74 7.41 0.18 7.61
CA ALA A 74 7.01 -0.18 8.97
C ALA A 74 5.93 -1.28 8.97
N VAL A 75 4.86 -1.13 8.16
CA VAL A 75 3.81 -2.16 8.02
C VAL A 75 4.38 -3.47 7.49
N ARG A 76 5.30 -3.44 6.51
CA ARG A 76 5.94 -4.64 5.98
C ARG A 76 6.75 -5.37 7.05
N GLU A 77 7.52 -4.66 7.88
CA GLU A 77 8.28 -5.25 8.97
C GLU A 77 7.33 -5.79 10.07
N ALA A 78 6.29 -5.05 10.44
CA ALA A 78 5.27 -5.51 11.39
C ALA A 78 4.58 -6.80 10.90
N SER A 79 4.18 -6.84 9.62
CA SER A 79 3.57 -8.02 8.99
C SER A 79 4.50 -9.24 9.01
N LYS A 80 5.78 -9.03 8.73
CA LYS A 80 6.80 -10.09 8.79
C LYS A 80 6.94 -10.65 10.20
N ARG A 81 6.92 -9.80 11.24
CA ARG A 81 7.03 -10.24 12.64
C ARG A 81 5.78 -10.91 13.17
N THR A 82 4.60 -10.36 12.85
CA THR A 82 3.32 -10.83 13.43
C THR A 82 2.72 -12.01 12.67
N LEU A 83 2.83 -12.00 11.34
CA LEU A 83 2.20 -13.00 10.46
C LEU A 83 3.20 -13.90 9.74
N GLY A 84 4.50 -13.62 9.81
CA GLY A 84 5.50 -14.28 8.97
C GLY A 84 5.37 -13.95 7.47
N GLN A 85 4.64 -12.88 7.12
CA GLN A 85 4.35 -12.51 5.72
C GLN A 85 5.01 -11.18 5.38
N ARG A 86 5.97 -11.23 4.46
CA ARG A 86 6.62 -10.04 3.90
C ARG A 86 5.93 -9.64 2.60
N HIS A 87 5.47 -8.40 2.51
CA HIS A 87 4.91 -7.88 1.26
C HIS A 87 5.92 -7.92 0.12
N TYR A 88 5.49 -8.42 -1.04
CA TYR A 88 6.26 -8.36 -2.29
C TYR A 88 6.15 -6.98 -2.95
N ASP A 89 7.09 -6.65 -3.85
CA ASP A 89 7.11 -5.35 -4.52
C ASP A 89 5.81 -5.03 -5.25
N VAL A 90 5.22 -6.02 -5.94
CA VAL A 90 3.91 -5.86 -6.60
C VAL A 90 2.77 -5.58 -5.61
N GLN A 91 2.86 -6.07 -4.38
CA GLN A 91 1.89 -5.79 -3.32
C GLN A 91 2.09 -4.38 -2.75
N ILE A 92 3.32 -3.91 -2.59
CA ILE A 92 3.63 -2.51 -2.27
C ILE A 92 3.06 -1.58 -3.34
N MET A 93 3.29 -1.90 -4.63
CA MET A 93 2.74 -1.15 -5.76
C MET A 93 1.20 -1.11 -5.73
N GLY A 94 0.56 -2.26 -5.43
CA GLY A 94 -0.90 -2.35 -5.29
C GLY A 94 -1.43 -1.47 -4.16
N GLY A 95 -0.79 -1.50 -2.98
CA GLY A 95 -1.15 -0.65 -1.85
C GLY A 95 -0.98 0.85 -2.15
N ALA A 96 0.11 1.21 -2.83
CA ALA A 96 0.36 2.58 -3.26
C ALA A 96 -0.66 3.04 -4.32
N ALA A 97 -1.03 2.17 -5.27
CA ALA A 97 -2.06 2.48 -6.26
C ALA A 97 -3.41 2.79 -5.60
N LEU A 98 -3.80 2.01 -4.58
CA LEU A 98 -5.04 2.25 -3.81
C LEU A 98 -4.97 3.59 -3.07
N HIS A 99 -3.86 3.90 -2.40
CA HIS A 99 -3.68 5.18 -1.70
C HIS A 99 -3.78 6.37 -2.66
N LEU A 100 -3.22 6.24 -3.86
CA LEU A 100 -3.27 7.27 -4.91
C LEU A 100 -4.63 7.37 -5.64
N GLY A 101 -5.66 6.67 -5.15
CA GLY A 101 -7.02 6.74 -5.69
C GLY A 101 -7.24 5.91 -6.96
N ASN A 102 -6.36 4.95 -7.25
CA ASN A 102 -6.50 4.05 -8.39
C ASN A 102 -7.15 2.72 -7.96
N ILE A 103 -7.60 1.95 -8.94
CA ILE A 103 -8.03 0.56 -8.75
C ILE A 103 -6.82 -0.35 -9.00
N ALA A 104 -6.49 -1.19 -8.01
CA ALA A 104 -5.47 -2.21 -8.13
C ALA A 104 -6.12 -3.57 -8.42
N GLU A 105 -6.07 -4.02 -9.67
CA GLU A 105 -6.53 -5.35 -10.02
C GLU A 105 -5.45 -6.38 -9.68
N MET A 106 -5.83 -7.39 -8.91
CA MET A 106 -4.96 -8.49 -8.51
C MET A 106 -5.70 -9.81 -8.66
N ARG A 107 -5.00 -10.85 -9.13
CA ARG A 107 -5.57 -12.19 -9.28
C ARG A 107 -5.94 -12.81 -7.94
N THR A 108 -6.82 -13.80 -7.98
CA THR A 108 -7.15 -14.60 -6.79
C THR A 108 -5.88 -15.29 -6.26
N GLY A 109 -5.64 -15.19 -4.95
CA GLY A 109 -4.46 -15.76 -4.31
C GLY A 109 -3.24 -14.83 -4.22
N GLU A 110 -3.24 -13.64 -4.84
CA GLU A 110 -2.11 -12.69 -4.79
C GLU A 110 -2.04 -11.85 -3.51
N GLY A 111 -2.85 -12.16 -2.50
CA GLY A 111 -2.76 -11.55 -1.17
C GLY A 111 -3.40 -10.17 -1.07
N LYS A 112 -4.54 -9.93 -1.73
CA LYS A 112 -5.27 -8.65 -1.67
C LYS A 112 -5.56 -8.20 -0.24
N THR A 113 -5.90 -9.11 0.68
CA THR A 113 -6.15 -8.81 2.09
C THR A 113 -4.92 -8.24 2.77
N LEU A 114 -3.74 -8.81 2.52
CA LEU A 114 -2.47 -8.32 3.02
C LEU A 114 -2.12 -6.95 2.43
N VAL A 115 -2.36 -6.75 1.13
CA VAL A 115 -2.14 -5.46 0.44
C VAL A 115 -2.97 -4.35 1.08
N ALA A 116 -4.21 -4.63 1.47
CA ALA A 116 -5.11 -3.64 2.07
C ALA A 116 -4.57 -3.05 3.38
N THR A 117 -3.70 -3.74 4.11
CA THR A 117 -3.10 -3.24 5.36
C THR A 117 -2.24 -2.00 5.13
N LEU A 118 -1.54 -1.94 4.00
CA LEU A 118 -0.64 -0.83 3.65
C LEU A 118 -1.37 0.52 3.56
N PRO A 119 -2.36 0.71 2.65
CA PRO A 119 -3.08 1.98 2.56
C PRO A 119 -3.98 2.21 3.78
N SER A 120 -4.48 1.15 4.44
CA SER A 120 -5.30 1.31 5.65
C SER A 120 -4.51 1.96 6.77
N TYR A 121 -3.31 1.44 7.08
CA TYR A 121 -2.42 2.02 8.08
C TYR A 121 -2.06 3.48 7.75
N LEU A 122 -1.56 3.72 6.53
CA LEU A 122 -1.14 5.06 6.10
C LEU A 122 -2.28 6.09 6.24
N ASN A 123 -3.47 5.78 5.73
CA ASN A 123 -4.59 6.71 5.76
C ASN A 123 -5.18 6.87 7.17
N ALA A 124 -5.05 5.87 8.05
CA ALA A 124 -5.47 5.95 9.43
C ALA A 124 -4.64 6.96 10.27
N LEU A 125 -3.40 7.27 9.85
CA LEU A 125 -2.57 8.30 10.50
C LEU A 125 -3.25 9.66 10.54
N ALA A 126 -4.07 9.99 9.54
CA ALA A 126 -4.82 11.24 9.46
C ALA A 126 -5.95 11.38 10.51
N GLY A 127 -6.31 10.30 11.22
CA GLY A 127 -7.36 10.33 12.24
C GLY A 127 -8.79 10.52 11.72
N LYS A 128 -9.02 10.44 10.40
CA LYS A 128 -10.33 10.66 9.76
C LYS A 128 -11.17 9.40 9.58
N GLY A 129 -10.67 8.26 10.04
CA GLY A 129 -11.26 6.95 9.83
C GLY A 129 -10.90 6.34 8.48
N VAL A 130 -10.83 5.00 8.45
CA VAL A 130 -10.63 4.20 7.23
C VAL A 130 -11.64 3.07 7.24
N HIS A 131 -12.30 2.85 6.12
CA HIS A 131 -13.26 1.76 5.95
C HIS A 131 -12.67 0.72 5.01
N VAL A 132 -12.56 -0.53 5.49
CA VAL A 132 -12.21 -1.69 4.67
C VAL A 132 -13.48 -2.49 4.44
N VAL A 133 -13.90 -2.58 3.18
CA VAL A 133 -15.16 -3.24 2.81
C VAL A 133 -14.85 -4.59 2.17
N THR A 134 -15.52 -5.63 2.65
CA THR A 134 -15.45 -6.99 2.10
C THR A 134 -16.84 -7.41 1.59
N VAL A 135 -16.92 -8.60 0.95
CA VAL A 135 -18.15 -9.05 0.32
C VAL A 135 -19.22 -9.53 1.33
N ASN A 136 -18.82 -9.87 2.57
CA ASN A 136 -19.73 -10.35 3.62
C ASN A 136 -19.10 -10.23 5.02
N ASP A 137 -19.94 -10.40 6.06
CA ASP A 137 -19.55 -10.26 7.46
C ASP A 137 -18.51 -11.29 7.90
N TYR A 138 -18.61 -12.53 7.41
CA TYR A 138 -17.63 -13.57 7.71
C TYR A 138 -16.20 -13.15 7.29
N LEU A 139 -16.06 -12.59 6.09
CA LEU A 139 -14.76 -12.12 5.62
C LEU A 139 -14.32 -10.88 6.37
N ALA A 140 -15.24 -9.99 6.75
CA ALA A 140 -14.91 -8.80 7.54
C ALA A 140 -14.34 -9.21 8.91
N GLU A 141 -14.97 -10.14 9.61
CA GLU A 141 -14.50 -10.67 10.90
C GLU A 141 -13.15 -11.35 10.75
N ARG A 142 -13.03 -12.34 9.85
CA ARG A 142 -11.80 -13.08 9.58
C ARG A 142 -10.63 -12.15 9.24
N ASP A 143 -10.84 -11.22 8.31
CA ASP A 143 -9.77 -10.36 7.82
C ASP A 143 -9.37 -9.33 8.88
N SER A 144 -10.31 -8.81 9.68
CA SER A 144 -10.00 -7.91 10.78
C SER A 144 -9.22 -8.59 11.90
N GLU A 145 -9.58 -9.81 12.29
CA GLU A 145 -8.85 -10.58 13.29
C GLU A 145 -7.43 -10.96 12.83
N TRP A 146 -7.28 -11.33 11.57
CA TRP A 146 -6.00 -11.76 11.02
C TRP A 146 -5.08 -10.59 10.76
N MET A 147 -5.51 -9.60 9.98
CA MET A 147 -4.71 -8.44 9.59
C MET A 147 -4.57 -7.40 10.71
N GLY A 148 -5.51 -7.36 11.66
CA GLY A 148 -5.46 -6.46 12.82
C GLY A 148 -4.30 -6.71 13.78
N ARG A 149 -3.50 -7.74 13.53
CA ARG A 149 -2.26 -8.02 14.27
C ARG A 149 -1.07 -7.19 13.78
N ILE A 150 -1.16 -6.63 12.59
CA ILE A 150 -0.15 -5.77 12.01
C ILE A 150 -0.25 -4.36 12.61
#